data_e6533af8fc2a8f1a23c6e12f6a6280a8
#
_entry.id   e6533af8fc2a8f1a23c6e12f6a6280a8
#
_cell.length_a   1.000
_cell.length_b   1.000
_cell.length_c   1.000
_cell.angle_alpha   90.00
_cell.angle_beta   90.00
_cell.angle_gamma   90.00
#
_symmetry.space_group_name_H-M   'P 1'
#
loop_
_entity.id
_entity.type
_entity.pdbx_description
1 polymer ?
#
loop_
_entity_poly.entity_id
_entity_poly.type
_entity_poly.pdbx_seq_one_letter_code
_entity_poly.pdbx_strand_id
1 'polypeptide(L)'
;MQPSKHLCTYTANQLEAIAREQIRNLKKQGLFSIPVDIELIVEKLHGIQIDVQRGLKEVHNIWGMIGPCKETDKLLILIDENLFDLDSLHHLYRMTVAEEFAHSLLHGDAIRAVTRTQELQKHPEWHIHDRNAKRLAAAVLIPAENVVNDAREYYKELVEIAGFSDPSAVKKYLVKRLSEEYDVSPTAMNIRLNEWPIKVFDKIDQAIKEGLDFLD
;
A
#
# COMPACT_ATOMS: atom_id res chain seq x y z
N MET A 1 29.36 21.54 2.31
CA MET A 1 28.94 20.44 1.40
C MET A 1 27.48 20.18 1.70
N GLN A 2 26.55 20.52 0.80
CA GLN A 2 25.16 20.14 1.01
C GLN A 2 25.11 18.60 0.93
N PRO A 3 24.44 17.91 1.89
CA PRO A 3 24.23 16.48 1.77
C PRO A 3 23.46 16.26 0.47
N SER A 4 23.98 15.40 -0.38
CA SER A 4 23.30 15.02 -1.61
C SER A 4 21.96 14.39 -1.24
N LYS A 5 20.87 15.09 -1.53
CA LYS A 5 19.48 14.63 -1.34
C LYS A 5 19.19 13.56 -2.39
N HIS A 6 19.89 12.42 -2.34
CA HIS A 6 19.69 11.35 -3.30
C HIS A 6 18.39 10.62 -2.95
N LEU A 7 17.37 10.91 -3.71
CA LEU A 7 16.17 10.10 -3.75
C LEU A 7 16.47 8.88 -4.64
N CYS A 8 16.32 7.69 -4.09
CA CYS A 8 16.51 6.44 -4.83
C CYS A 8 15.24 6.06 -5.59
N THR A 9 15.42 5.52 -6.78
CA THR A 9 14.33 4.88 -7.54
C THR A 9 14.35 3.37 -7.27
N TYR A 10 13.17 2.75 -7.27
CA TYR A 10 12.99 1.34 -6.98
C TYR A 10 12.23 0.63 -8.09
N THR A 11 12.64 -0.59 -8.40
CA THR A 11 11.88 -1.50 -9.27
C THR A 11 10.71 -2.11 -8.50
N ALA A 12 9.70 -2.60 -9.21
CA ALA A 12 8.55 -3.26 -8.59
C ALA A 12 8.98 -4.45 -7.70
N ASN A 13 9.96 -5.25 -8.14
CA ASN A 13 10.46 -6.38 -7.35
C ASN A 13 11.17 -5.94 -6.05
N GLN A 14 11.86 -4.82 -6.05
CA GLN A 14 12.47 -4.26 -4.83
C GLN A 14 11.39 -3.79 -3.85
N LEU A 15 10.34 -3.12 -4.34
CA LEU A 15 9.21 -2.71 -3.50
C LEU A 15 8.50 -3.92 -2.88
N GLU A 16 8.26 -4.99 -3.65
CA GLU A 16 7.71 -6.24 -3.12
C GLU A 16 8.62 -6.90 -2.07
N ALA A 17 9.94 -6.85 -2.26
CA ALA A 17 10.87 -7.38 -1.28
C ALA A 17 10.82 -6.60 0.04
N ILE A 18 10.72 -5.26 -0.02
CA ILE A 18 10.57 -4.39 1.16
C ILE A 18 9.25 -4.70 1.86
N ALA A 19 8.12 -4.76 1.14
CA ALA A 19 6.82 -5.10 1.71
C ALA A 19 6.84 -6.49 2.38
N ARG A 20 7.40 -7.50 1.71
CA ARG A 20 7.53 -8.86 2.25
C ARG A 20 8.33 -8.89 3.55
N GLU A 21 9.32 -8.05 3.69
CA GLU A 21 10.08 -7.96 4.93
C GLU A 21 9.23 -7.41 6.08
N GLN A 22 8.41 -6.38 5.85
CA GLN A 22 7.48 -5.85 6.85
C GLN A 22 6.50 -6.95 7.31
N ILE A 23 5.90 -7.66 6.38
CA ILE A 23 4.98 -8.77 6.68
C ILE A 23 5.69 -9.90 7.43
N ARG A 24 6.93 -10.24 7.06
CA ARG A 24 7.73 -11.24 7.78
C ARG A 24 7.99 -10.83 9.23
N ASN A 25 8.25 -9.55 9.48
CA ASN A 25 8.46 -9.03 10.83
C ASN A 25 7.20 -9.12 11.68
N LEU A 26 6.01 -8.85 11.11
CA LEU A 26 4.72 -9.08 11.77
C LEU A 26 4.51 -10.58 12.09
N LYS A 27 4.74 -11.45 11.11
CA LYS A 27 4.60 -12.91 11.29
C LYS A 27 5.53 -13.45 12.40
N LYS A 28 6.76 -12.97 12.47
CA LYS A 28 7.72 -13.35 13.54
C LYS A 28 7.26 -12.95 14.93
N GLN A 29 6.50 -11.87 15.05
CA GLN A 29 5.98 -11.39 16.33
C GLN A 29 4.58 -11.93 16.66
N GLY A 30 3.98 -12.75 15.79
CA GLY A 30 2.61 -13.25 15.94
C GLY A 30 1.53 -12.17 15.79
N LEU A 31 1.84 -11.07 15.10
CA LEU A 31 0.98 -9.90 14.95
C LEU A 31 0.38 -9.78 13.53
N PHE A 32 0.66 -10.73 12.65
CA PHE A 32 0.15 -10.69 11.28
C PHE A 32 -1.31 -11.11 11.21
N SER A 33 -2.12 -10.30 10.56
CA SER A 33 -3.52 -10.58 10.22
C SER A 33 -3.86 -10.00 8.84
N ILE A 34 -4.96 -10.47 8.25
CA ILE A 34 -5.64 -9.80 7.15
C ILE A 34 -7.00 -9.36 7.71
N PRO A 35 -7.35 -8.07 7.57
CA PRO A 35 -6.57 -6.97 7.02
C PRO A 35 -5.30 -6.66 7.82
N VAL A 36 -4.27 -6.15 7.14
CA VAL A 36 -3.02 -5.75 7.77
C VAL A 36 -3.23 -4.50 8.63
N ASP A 37 -2.88 -4.57 9.90
CA ASP A 37 -2.91 -3.40 10.79
C ASP A 37 -1.71 -2.49 10.51
N ILE A 38 -1.95 -1.41 9.74
CA ILE A 38 -0.90 -0.49 9.34
C ILE A 38 -0.41 0.38 10.50
N GLU A 39 -1.28 0.76 11.42
CA GLU A 39 -0.90 1.57 12.59
C GLU A 39 0.05 0.78 13.49
N LEU A 40 -0.23 -0.50 13.70
CA LEU A 40 0.64 -1.39 14.45
C LEU A 40 2.03 -1.48 13.83
N ILE A 41 2.14 -1.56 12.49
CA ILE A 41 3.43 -1.53 11.81
C ILE A 41 4.14 -0.21 12.09
N VAL A 42 3.48 0.90 11.84
CA VAL A 42 4.05 2.25 11.92
C VAL A 42 4.50 2.55 13.35
N GLU A 43 3.62 2.38 14.31
CA GLU A 43 3.88 2.77 15.70
C GLU A 43 4.71 1.75 16.47
N LYS A 44 4.33 0.46 16.41
CA LYS A 44 4.97 -0.57 17.24
C LYS A 44 6.27 -1.09 16.66
N LEU A 45 6.33 -1.33 15.34
CA LEU A 45 7.54 -1.87 14.73
C LEU A 45 8.56 -0.79 14.40
N HIS A 46 8.12 0.39 13.99
CA HIS A 46 9.01 1.47 13.54
C HIS A 46 9.10 2.65 14.51
N GLY A 47 8.22 2.73 15.52
CA GLY A 47 8.20 3.81 16.49
C GLY A 47 7.95 5.19 15.87
N ILE A 48 7.27 5.22 14.72
CA ILE A 48 6.82 6.45 14.06
C ILE A 48 5.47 6.81 14.66
N GLN A 49 5.33 8.01 15.19
CA GLN A 49 4.06 8.50 15.72
C GLN A 49 3.14 8.91 14.58
N ILE A 50 1.84 8.64 14.74
CA ILE A 50 0.78 9.16 13.87
C ILE A 50 0.03 10.21 14.67
N ASP A 51 -0.18 11.39 14.09
CA ASP A 51 -0.88 12.50 14.74
C ASP A 51 -1.86 13.18 13.77
N VAL A 52 -2.88 13.83 14.30
CA VAL A 52 -3.92 14.50 13.53
C VAL A 52 -3.58 15.99 13.39
N GLN A 53 -3.57 16.46 12.15
CA GLN A 53 -3.32 17.87 11.84
C GLN A 53 -4.53 18.49 11.16
N ARG A 54 -5.06 19.55 11.74
CA ARG A 54 -6.18 20.31 11.17
C ARG A 54 -5.79 21.04 9.90
N GLY A 55 -6.68 20.95 8.91
CA GLY A 55 -6.61 21.75 7.70
C GLY A 55 -5.51 21.35 6.71
N LEU A 56 -4.90 20.17 6.79
CA LEU A 56 -3.93 19.72 5.79
C LEU A 56 -4.55 19.67 4.40
N LYS A 57 -5.76 19.14 4.30
CA LYS A 57 -6.48 19.06 3.02
C LYS A 57 -6.90 20.43 2.54
N GLU A 58 -7.43 21.26 3.43
CA GLU A 58 -7.98 22.57 3.09
C GLU A 58 -6.90 23.57 2.67
N VAL A 59 -5.77 23.59 3.40
CA VAL A 59 -4.69 24.59 3.18
C VAL A 59 -3.66 24.11 2.17
N HIS A 60 -3.32 22.82 2.16
CA HIS A 60 -2.23 22.26 1.38
C HIS A 60 -2.67 21.27 0.31
N ASN A 61 -3.96 20.92 0.26
CA ASN A 61 -4.55 19.92 -0.64
C ASN A 61 -3.90 18.53 -0.54
N ILE A 62 -3.44 18.16 0.67
CA ILE A 62 -2.86 16.84 0.97
C ILE A 62 -3.64 16.18 2.11
N TRP A 63 -3.69 14.84 2.10
CA TRP A 63 -4.36 14.05 3.13
C TRP A 63 -3.44 13.63 4.26
N GLY A 64 -2.16 13.53 3.97
CA GLY A 64 -1.14 13.18 4.94
C GLY A 64 0.22 13.73 4.54
N MET A 65 1.14 13.71 5.47
CA MET A 65 2.54 14.02 5.24
C MET A 65 3.42 13.36 6.29
N ILE A 66 4.63 12.98 5.90
CA ILE A 66 5.66 12.55 6.84
C ILE A 66 6.76 13.61 6.91
N GLY A 67 7.28 13.83 8.11
CA GLY A 67 8.35 14.78 8.32
C GLY A 67 9.14 14.50 9.61
N PRO A 68 10.24 15.25 9.84
CA PRO A 68 10.97 15.15 11.09
C PRO A 68 10.14 15.76 12.24
N CYS A 69 10.06 15.03 13.35
CA CYS A 69 9.49 15.56 14.59
C CYS A 69 10.50 16.54 15.21
N LYS A 70 10.04 17.77 15.50
CA LYS A 70 10.90 18.83 16.06
C LYS A 70 11.39 18.56 17.49
N GLU A 71 10.63 17.74 18.23
CA GLU A 71 10.86 17.46 19.64
C GLU A 71 11.69 16.19 19.86
N THR A 72 11.75 15.34 18.85
CA THR A 72 12.47 14.08 18.88
C THR A 72 13.22 13.91 17.55
N ASP A 73 14.27 13.09 17.54
CA ASP A 73 15.00 12.79 16.30
C ASP A 73 14.30 11.71 15.45
N LYS A 74 12.95 11.61 15.58
CA LYS A 74 12.11 10.62 14.92
C LYS A 74 11.31 11.25 13.79
N LEU A 75 10.75 10.40 12.95
CA LEU A 75 9.75 10.79 11.98
C LEU A 75 8.36 10.85 12.63
N LEU A 76 7.51 11.71 12.09
CA LEU A 76 6.11 11.89 12.48
C LEU A 76 5.26 11.88 11.21
N ILE A 77 4.19 11.09 11.21
CA ILE A 77 3.14 11.12 10.19
C ILE A 77 2.01 12.02 10.69
N LEU A 78 1.65 13.01 9.87
CA LEU A 78 0.51 13.88 10.12
C LEU A 78 -0.60 13.51 9.13
N ILE A 79 -1.81 13.34 9.65
CA ILE A 79 -3.01 12.98 8.88
C ILE A 79 -4.05 14.10 9.03
N ASP A 80 -4.74 14.44 7.94
CA ASP A 80 -5.84 15.41 7.96
C ASP A 80 -6.98 14.91 8.87
N GLU A 81 -7.54 15.82 9.67
CA GLU A 81 -8.62 15.52 10.61
C GLU A 81 -9.83 14.83 9.97
N ASN A 82 -10.18 15.22 8.73
CA ASN A 82 -11.33 14.64 8.04
C ASN A 82 -11.15 13.15 7.73
N LEU A 83 -9.89 12.70 7.51
CA LEU A 83 -9.63 11.26 7.32
C LEU A 83 -9.83 10.46 8.60
N PHE A 84 -9.57 11.08 9.74
CA PHE A 84 -9.72 10.43 11.05
C PHE A 84 -11.17 10.40 11.51
N ASP A 85 -11.92 11.51 11.27
CA ASP A 85 -13.26 11.68 11.81
C ASP A 85 -14.38 11.04 10.95
N LEU A 86 -14.11 10.72 9.68
CA LEU A 86 -15.12 10.23 8.75
C LEU A 86 -14.93 8.74 8.39
N ASP A 87 -15.79 7.88 8.93
CA ASP A 87 -15.80 6.43 8.63
C ASP A 87 -15.83 6.14 7.11
N SER A 88 -16.52 6.97 6.33
CA SER A 88 -16.59 6.85 4.88
C SER A 88 -15.23 7.00 4.18
N LEU A 89 -14.23 7.57 4.86
CA LEU A 89 -12.87 7.77 4.36
C LEU A 89 -11.86 6.76 4.93
N HIS A 90 -12.32 5.75 5.67
CA HIS A 90 -11.47 4.76 6.34
C HIS A 90 -10.42 4.11 5.39
N HIS A 91 -10.83 3.64 4.21
CA HIS A 91 -9.89 3.08 3.24
C HIS A 91 -8.84 4.10 2.76
N LEU A 92 -9.25 5.37 2.64
CA LEU A 92 -8.33 6.44 2.28
C LEU A 92 -7.36 6.74 3.42
N TYR A 93 -7.84 6.74 4.67
CA TYR A 93 -7.00 6.87 5.87
C TYR A 93 -5.91 5.79 5.89
N ARG A 94 -6.30 4.52 5.80
CA ARG A 94 -5.36 3.39 5.80
C ARG A 94 -4.31 3.49 4.69
N MET A 95 -4.75 3.83 3.47
CA MET A 95 -3.84 4.00 2.33
C MET A 95 -2.90 5.19 2.54
N THR A 96 -3.38 6.31 3.09
CA THR A 96 -2.56 7.49 3.37
C THR A 96 -1.50 7.19 4.44
N VAL A 97 -1.86 6.53 5.54
CA VAL A 97 -0.88 6.10 6.56
C VAL A 97 0.17 5.17 5.95
N ALA A 98 -0.26 4.21 5.13
CA ALA A 98 0.66 3.29 4.45
C ALA A 98 1.57 4.00 3.43
N GLU A 99 1.08 5.02 2.73
CA GLU A 99 1.86 5.83 1.78
C GLU A 99 2.93 6.66 2.49
N GLU A 100 2.56 7.34 3.58
CA GLU A 100 3.52 8.11 4.38
C GLU A 100 4.56 7.19 5.04
N PHE A 101 4.14 6.02 5.51
CA PHE A 101 5.06 4.99 5.99
C PHE A 101 6.00 4.49 4.88
N ALA A 102 5.50 4.26 3.68
CA ALA A 102 6.33 3.88 2.54
C ALA A 102 7.36 4.96 2.21
N HIS A 103 7.00 6.24 2.29
CA HIS A 103 7.96 7.34 2.16
C HIS A 103 9.07 7.26 3.23
N SER A 104 8.75 6.86 4.47
CA SER A 104 9.78 6.67 5.51
C SER A 104 10.78 5.59 5.16
N LEU A 105 10.32 4.48 4.59
CA LEU A 105 11.18 3.36 4.20
C LEU A 105 12.05 3.65 2.98
N LEU A 106 11.50 4.37 2.00
CA LEU A 106 12.18 4.65 0.74
C LEU A 106 13.07 5.90 0.79
N HIS A 107 12.69 6.89 1.59
CA HIS A 107 13.27 8.23 1.55
C HIS A 107 13.56 8.81 2.95
N GLY A 108 13.54 7.99 4.00
CA GLY A 108 13.65 8.43 5.39
C GLY A 108 14.85 9.33 5.66
N ASP A 109 16.02 9.03 5.11
CA ASP A 109 17.23 9.86 5.29
C ASP A 109 17.10 11.22 4.59
N ALA A 110 16.50 11.26 3.40
CA ALA A 110 16.24 12.51 2.70
C ALA A 110 15.20 13.36 3.44
N ILE A 111 14.17 12.72 4.02
CA ILE A 111 13.14 13.40 4.81
C ILE A 111 13.73 14.00 6.09
N ARG A 112 14.61 13.27 6.79
CA ARG A 112 15.30 13.80 7.98
C ARG A 112 16.28 14.95 7.67
N ALA A 113 16.84 14.97 6.46
CA ALA A 113 17.80 15.99 6.03
C ALA A 113 17.17 17.33 5.63
N VAL A 114 15.82 17.42 5.51
CA VAL A 114 15.11 18.64 5.14
C VAL A 114 14.35 19.23 6.33
N THR A 115 14.20 20.55 6.34
CA THR A 115 13.39 21.23 7.36
C THR A 115 11.90 21.07 7.11
N ARG A 116 11.51 20.90 5.84
CA ARG A 116 10.13 20.73 5.40
C ARG A 116 10.07 19.71 4.25
N THR A 117 9.24 18.72 4.37
CA THR A 117 9.08 17.67 3.35
C THR A 117 8.65 18.22 1.98
N GLN A 118 7.92 19.34 1.95
CA GLN A 118 7.56 20.06 0.70
C GLN A 118 8.77 20.47 -0.14
N GLU A 119 9.97 20.56 0.46
CA GLU A 119 11.19 20.82 -0.32
C GLU A 119 11.55 19.64 -1.24
N LEU A 120 11.27 18.41 -0.81
CA LEU A 120 11.48 17.20 -1.61
C LEU A 120 10.48 17.11 -2.76
N GLN A 121 9.25 17.57 -2.53
CA GLN A 121 8.19 17.59 -3.56
C GLN A 121 8.52 18.47 -4.76
N LYS A 122 9.45 19.41 -4.60
CA LYS A 122 9.96 20.25 -5.71
C LYS A 122 10.98 19.53 -6.59
N HIS A 123 11.41 18.32 -6.22
CA HIS A 123 12.34 17.53 -7.05
C HIS A 123 11.67 17.15 -8.37
N PRO A 124 12.34 17.31 -9.53
CA PRO A 124 11.74 17.02 -10.84
C PRO A 124 11.18 15.60 -10.97
N GLU A 125 11.81 14.64 -10.31
CA GLU A 125 11.40 13.22 -10.34
C GLU A 125 10.49 12.82 -9.17
N TRP A 126 9.96 13.78 -8.40
CA TRP A 126 9.12 13.48 -7.25
C TRP A 126 7.95 12.55 -7.59
N HIS A 127 7.34 12.71 -8.77
CA HIS A 127 6.25 11.85 -9.24
C HIS A 127 6.63 10.35 -9.32
N ILE A 128 7.92 10.03 -9.54
CA ILE A 128 8.42 8.65 -9.53
C ILE A 128 8.49 8.13 -8.10
N HIS A 129 8.99 8.95 -7.18
CA HIS A 129 9.12 8.61 -5.77
C HIS A 129 7.76 8.44 -5.10
N ASP A 130 6.82 9.32 -5.38
CA ASP A 130 5.44 9.26 -4.94
C ASP A 130 4.73 8.00 -5.45
N ARG A 131 4.89 7.68 -6.75
CA ARG A 131 4.38 6.43 -7.32
C ARG A 131 4.98 5.18 -6.66
N ASN A 132 6.27 5.19 -6.35
CA ASN A 132 6.92 4.08 -5.65
C ASN A 132 6.37 3.93 -4.23
N ALA A 133 6.14 5.02 -3.51
CA ALA A 133 5.53 4.99 -2.18
C ALA A 133 4.11 4.41 -2.23
N LYS A 134 3.27 4.84 -3.17
CA LYS A 134 1.92 4.28 -3.39
C LYS A 134 1.94 2.79 -3.69
N ARG A 135 2.88 2.33 -4.52
CA ARG A 135 3.05 0.90 -4.83
C ARG A 135 3.48 0.10 -3.61
N LEU A 136 4.44 0.62 -2.84
CA LEU A 136 4.88 -0.03 -1.61
C LEU A 136 3.75 -0.07 -0.58
N ALA A 137 3.00 1.01 -0.40
CA ALA A 137 1.83 1.06 0.46
C ALA A 137 0.81 -0.03 0.10
N ALA A 138 0.45 -0.13 -1.18
CA ALA A 138 -0.43 -1.19 -1.66
C ALA A 138 0.16 -2.59 -1.43
N ALA A 139 1.47 -2.77 -1.59
CA ALA A 139 2.14 -4.05 -1.36
C ALA A 139 2.18 -4.46 0.13
N VAL A 140 2.22 -3.50 1.04
CA VAL A 140 2.12 -3.75 2.50
C VAL A 140 0.70 -4.09 2.90
N LEU A 141 -0.30 -3.30 2.46
CA LEU A 141 -1.71 -3.53 2.80
C LEU A 141 -2.30 -4.79 2.13
N ILE A 142 -1.79 -5.14 0.94
CA ILE A 142 -2.25 -6.27 0.12
C ILE A 142 -1.04 -7.15 -0.23
N PRO A 143 -0.56 -7.97 0.72
CA PRO A 143 0.64 -8.79 0.52
C PRO A 143 0.45 -9.78 -0.63
N ALA A 144 1.42 -9.83 -1.56
CA ALA A 144 1.32 -10.58 -2.81
C ALA A 144 1.02 -12.07 -2.60
N GLU A 145 1.72 -12.72 -1.67
CA GLU A 145 1.54 -14.15 -1.37
C GLU A 145 0.11 -14.46 -0.92
N ASN A 146 -0.43 -13.63 -0.01
CA ASN A 146 -1.76 -13.81 0.53
C ASN A 146 -2.82 -13.58 -0.54
N VAL A 147 -2.80 -12.40 -1.19
CA VAL A 147 -3.84 -12.04 -2.17
C VAL A 147 -3.87 -12.97 -3.39
N VAL A 148 -2.73 -13.54 -3.81
CA VAL A 148 -2.69 -14.54 -4.89
C VAL A 148 -3.33 -15.85 -4.46
N ASN A 149 -3.10 -16.29 -3.22
CA ASN A 149 -3.70 -17.52 -2.69
C ASN A 149 -5.22 -17.34 -2.52
N ASP A 150 -5.65 -16.22 -1.93
CA ASP A 150 -7.07 -15.95 -1.71
C ASP A 150 -7.81 -15.78 -3.05
N ALA A 151 -7.18 -15.09 -4.02
CA ALA A 151 -7.73 -14.97 -5.37
C ALA A 151 -7.88 -16.35 -6.06
N ARG A 152 -6.94 -17.29 -5.82
CA ARG A 152 -7.03 -18.66 -6.32
C ARG A 152 -8.21 -19.41 -5.71
N GLU A 153 -8.39 -19.33 -4.40
CA GLU A 153 -9.49 -19.99 -3.71
C GLU A 153 -10.85 -19.47 -4.23
N TYR A 154 -11.02 -18.15 -4.32
CA TYR A 154 -12.26 -17.58 -4.87
C TYR A 154 -12.46 -17.87 -6.36
N TYR A 155 -11.38 -17.96 -7.15
CA TYR A 155 -11.48 -18.38 -8.54
C TYR A 155 -12.01 -19.81 -8.65
N LYS A 156 -11.48 -20.75 -7.87
CA LYS A 156 -11.97 -22.13 -7.83
C LYS A 156 -13.44 -22.22 -7.48
N GLU A 157 -13.83 -21.52 -6.42
CA GLU A 157 -15.23 -21.46 -5.99
C GLU A 157 -16.15 -20.96 -7.12
N LEU A 158 -15.76 -19.90 -7.80
CA LEU A 158 -16.59 -19.25 -8.80
C LEU A 158 -16.60 -19.96 -10.16
N VAL A 159 -15.44 -20.33 -10.65
CA VAL A 159 -15.28 -20.91 -12.01
C VAL A 159 -15.44 -22.43 -11.99
N GLU A 160 -14.75 -23.13 -11.13
CA GLU A 160 -14.72 -24.59 -11.13
C GLU A 160 -15.98 -25.19 -10.50
N ILE A 161 -16.51 -24.58 -9.42
CA ILE A 161 -17.67 -25.10 -8.70
C ILE A 161 -18.97 -24.51 -9.27
N ALA A 162 -19.02 -23.18 -9.45
CA ALA A 162 -20.24 -22.48 -9.91
C ALA A 162 -20.35 -22.35 -11.46
N GLY A 163 -19.29 -22.69 -12.20
CA GLY A 163 -19.28 -22.74 -13.67
C GLY A 163 -19.26 -21.38 -14.37
N PHE A 164 -18.81 -20.32 -13.70
CA PHE A 164 -18.66 -19.02 -14.34
C PHE A 164 -17.51 -19.00 -15.34
N SER A 165 -17.76 -18.49 -16.56
CA SER A 165 -16.77 -18.47 -17.66
C SER A 165 -16.52 -17.07 -18.23
N ASP A 166 -17.22 -16.03 -17.75
CA ASP A 166 -16.97 -14.64 -18.16
C ASP A 166 -15.82 -14.02 -17.34
N PRO A 167 -14.65 -13.77 -17.93
CA PRO A 167 -13.50 -13.21 -17.21
C PRO A 167 -13.83 -11.86 -16.54
N SER A 168 -14.68 -11.05 -17.15
CA SER A 168 -15.04 -9.73 -16.60
C SER A 168 -15.86 -9.86 -15.32
N ALA A 169 -16.80 -10.80 -15.29
CA ALA A 169 -17.61 -11.07 -14.10
C ALA A 169 -16.74 -11.65 -12.97
N VAL A 170 -15.85 -12.59 -13.29
CA VAL A 170 -14.91 -13.18 -12.34
C VAL A 170 -14.00 -12.10 -11.71
N LYS A 171 -13.39 -11.24 -12.54
CA LYS A 171 -12.53 -10.15 -12.04
C LYS A 171 -13.28 -9.18 -11.14
N LYS A 172 -14.51 -8.78 -11.50
CA LYS A 172 -15.32 -7.89 -10.67
C LYS A 172 -15.68 -8.52 -9.33
N TYR A 173 -16.02 -9.80 -9.31
CA TYR A 173 -16.29 -10.54 -8.07
C TYR A 173 -15.07 -10.57 -7.17
N LEU A 174 -13.89 -10.94 -7.72
CA LEU A 174 -12.64 -10.99 -6.97
C LEU A 174 -12.26 -9.63 -6.39
N VAL A 175 -12.36 -8.56 -7.19
CA VAL A 175 -12.08 -7.19 -6.69
C VAL A 175 -12.97 -6.86 -5.51
N LYS A 176 -14.30 -7.11 -5.64
CA LYS A 176 -15.24 -6.81 -4.56
C LYS A 176 -14.89 -7.62 -3.31
N ARG A 177 -14.78 -8.93 -3.43
CA ARG A 177 -14.57 -9.84 -2.30
C ARG A 177 -13.27 -9.57 -1.57
N LEU A 178 -12.17 -9.47 -2.33
CA LEU A 178 -10.85 -9.21 -1.76
C LEU A 178 -10.73 -7.78 -1.20
N SER A 179 -11.39 -6.78 -1.79
CA SER A 179 -11.35 -5.43 -1.22
C SER A 179 -12.02 -5.35 0.15
N GLU A 180 -13.10 -6.09 0.36
CA GLU A 180 -13.80 -6.20 1.65
C GLU A 180 -12.90 -6.93 2.68
N GLU A 181 -12.26 -8.03 2.28
CA GLU A 181 -11.42 -8.84 3.16
C GLU A 181 -10.12 -8.13 3.59
N TYR A 182 -9.49 -7.41 2.67
CA TYR A 182 -8.25 -6.66 2.93
C TYR A 182 -8.49 -5.26 3.47
N ASP A 183 -9.73 -4.85 3.61
CA ASP A 183 -10.15 -3.53 4.09
C ASP A 183 -9.45 -2.39 3.32
N VAL A 184 -9.59 -2.45 1.99
CA VAL A 184 -9.07 -1.45 1.04
C VAL A 184 -10.14 -1.08 0.02
N SER A 185 -9.94 0.06 -0.67
CA SER A 185 -10.90 0.43 -1.72
C SER A 185 -10.87 -0.56 -2.89
N PRO A 186 -12.01 -0.80 -3.57
CA PRO A 186 -12.06 -1.62 -4.79
C PRO A 186 -11.09 -1.14 -5.87
N THR A 187 -10.86 0.17 -5.95
CA THR A 187 -9.89 0.76 -6.88
C THR A 187 -8.46 0.32 -6.55
N ALA A 188 -8.05 0.39 -5.29
CA ALA A 188 -6.73 -0.06 -4.86
C ALA A 188 -6.53 -1.56 -5.12
N MET A 189 -7.52 -2.39 -4.78
CA MET A 189 -7.49 -3.83 -5.05
C MET A 189 -7.40 -4.12 -6.55
N ASN A 190 -8.20 -3.47 -7.38
CA ASN A 190 -8.18 -3.64 -8.84
C ASN A 190 -6.80 -3.30 -9.44
N ILE A 191 -6.19 -2.20 -9.02
CA ILE A 191 -4.83 -1.82 -9.45
C ILE A 191 -3.85 -2.90 -9.01
N ARG A 192 -3.91 -3.32 -7.76
CA ARG A 192 -2.98 -4.31 -7.19
C ARG A 192 -3.03 -5.65 -7.91
N LEU A 193 -4.22 -6.18 -8.23
CA LEU A 193 -4.39 -7.44 -8.94
C LEU A 193 -3.94 -7.37 -10.41
N ASN A 194 -3.92 -6.18 -11.00
CA ASN A 194 -3.54 -5.97 -12.40
C ASN A 194 -2.06 -5.65 -12.59
N GLU A 195 -1.38 -5.09 -11.58
CA GLU A 195 0.01 -4.63 -11.72
C GLU A 195 1.06 -5.75 -11.58
N TRP A 196 2.21 -5.52 -12.21
CA TRP A 196 3.41 -6.33 -11.98
C TRP A 196 3.92 -6.18 -10.54
N PRO A 197 4.38 -7.26 -9.86
CA PRO A 197 4.62 -8.60 -10.40
C PRO A 197 3.46 -9.58 -10.22
N ILE A 198 2.35 -9.22 -9.61
CA ILE A 198 1.26 -10.14 -9.24
C ILE A 198 0.52 -10.65 -10.47
N LYS A 199 0.03 -9.75 -11.32
CA LYS A 199 -0.60 -10.08 -12.61
C LYS A 199 -1.73 -11.12 -12.51
N VAL A 200 -2.57 -11.04 -11.46
CA VAL A 200 -3.67 -12.00 -11.24
C VAL A 200 -4.65 -12.00 -12.42
N PHE A 201 -4.95 -10.82 -12.97
CA PHE A 201 -5.92 -10.73 -14.07
C PHE A 201 -5.43 -11.38 -15.36
N ASP A 202 -4.11 -11.27 -15.67
CA ASP A 202 -3.54 -11.94 -16.82
C ASP A 202 -3.63 -13.47 -16.66
N LYS A 203 -3.41 -13.99 -15.44
CA LYS A 203 -3.53 -15.42 -15.13
C LYS A 203 -4.98 -15.93 -15.24
N ILE A 204 -5.96 -15.12 -14.78
CA ILE A 204 -7.38 -15.45 -14.92
C ILE A 204 -7.77 -15.55 -16.40
N ASP A 205 -7.37 -14.58 -17.22
CA ASP A 205 -7.67 -14.57 -18.65
C ASP A 205 -7.09 -15.81 -19.33
N GLN A 206 -5.87 -16.18 -18.96
CA GLN A 206 -5.21 -17.37 -19.49
C GLN A 206 -5.92 -18.65 -19.02
N ALA A 207 -6.18 -18.79 -17.72
CA ALA A 207 -6.83 -19.98 -17.17
C ALA A 207 -8.21 -20.23 -17.78
N ILE A 208 -9.04 -19.21 -17.91
CA ILE A 208 -10.38 -19.33 -18.53
C ILE A 208 -10.26 -19.69 -20.02
N LYS A 209 -9.31 -19.07 -20.75
CA LYS A 209 -9.11 -19.31 -22.19
C LYS A 209 -8.63 -20.72 -22.48
N GLU A 210 -7.72 -21.24 -21.67
CA GLU A 210 -7.04 -22.51 -21.89
C GLU A 210 -7.73 -23.69 -21.17
N GLY A 211 -8.75 -23.39 -20.33
CA GLY A 211 -9.40 -24.40 -19.49
C GLY A 211 -8.47 -25.03 -18.47
N LEU A 212 -7.43 -24.28 -18.06
CA LEU A 212 -6.42 -24.69 -17.11
C LEU A 212 -6.74 -24.24 -15.68
N ASP A 213 -6.14 -24.92 -14.72
CA ASP A 213 -6.14 -24.45 -13.33
C ASP A 213 -5.41 -23.10 -13.24
N PHE A 214 -5.83 -22.23 -12.35
CA PHE A 214 -5.39 -20.82 -12.23
C PHE A 214 -3.87 -20.66 -12.04
N LEU A 215 -3.13 -21.69 -11.72
CA LEU A 215 -1.71 -21.61 -11.33
C LEU A 215 -0.84 -22.81 -11.70
N ASP A 216 -1.15 -23.53 -12.77
CA ASP A 216 -0.16 -24.46 -13.33
C ASP A 216 0.96 -23.75 -14.07
#